data_3edd1530d4b1b77e2d36cc2118e2e3f0
#
_entry.id   3edd1530d4b1b77e2d36cc2118e2e3f0
#
_cell.length_a   1.000
_cell.length_b   1.000
_cell.length_c   1.000
_cell.angle_alpha   90.00
_cell.angle_beta   90.00
_cell.angle_gamma   90.00
#
_symmetry.space_group_name_H-M   'P 1'
#
loop_
_entity.id
_entity.type
_entity.pdbx_description
1 polymer ?
#
loop_
_entity_poly.entity_id
_entity_poly.type
_entity_poly.pdbx_seq_one_letter_code
_entity_poly.pdbx_strand_id
1 'polypeptide(L)'
;MTAGTETKSAPLFREVGASWYWVLGGPLSAAAMLWIEKTNGFGWQFSVPALFLVLVTGFIALQVKAARIHTSVELTNETLRQGTETIKVAEIVKVYPAPDHPLTSEKELERWQTARALGELVGVPKGRIGIGLRLTGGRTAQAWARRHRHLRAALTPLVEERVGQGGPPPEPRDDDDTDTGSPG
;
A
#
# COMPACT_ATOMS: atom_id res chain seq x y z
N MET A 1 -16.15 15.12 31.41
CA MET A 1 -15.57 14.23 30.41
C MET A 1 -16.09 14.70 29.05
N THR A 2 -15.37 15.63 28.43
CA THR A 2 -15.67 16.13 27.08
C THR A 2 -14.99 15.20 26.10
N ALA A 3 -15.80 14.37 25.43
CA ALA A 3 -15.35 13.59 24.27
C ALA A 3 -14.94 14.59 23.18
N GLY A 4 -13.63 14.78 23.02
CA GLY A 4 -13.09 15.53 21.89
C GLY A 4 -13.51 14.84 20.61
N THR A 5 -14.38 15.47 19.86
CA THR A 5 -14.72 15.08 18.48
C THR A 5 -13.47 15.31 17.67
N GLU A 6 -12.63 14.27 17.51
CA GLU A 6 -11.54 14.29 16.54
C GLU A 6 -12.17 14.54 15.16
N THR A 7 -12.04 15.75 14.68
CA THR A 7 -12.43 16.14 13.33
C THR A 7 -11.52 15.38 12.38
N LYS A 8 -11.95 14.20 11.96
CA LYS A 8 -11.21 13.35 11.03
C LYS A 8 -11.04 14.12 9.73
N SER A 9 -9.86 14.67 9.50
CA SER A 9 -9.52 15.42 8.31
C SER A 9 -9.89 14.60 7.07
N ALA A 10 -10.51 15.23 6.08
CA ALA A 10 -10.87 14.55 4.84
C ALA A 10 -9.60 13.97 4.18
N PRO A 11 -9.64 12.72 3.70
CA PRO A 11 -8.46 12.11 3.10
C PRO A 11 -8.13 12.79 1.77
N LEU A 12 -6.90 13.24 1.61
CA LEU A 12 -6.35 13.78 0.36
C LEU A 12 -6.15 12.69 -0.70
N PHE A 13 -5.87 11.48 -0.23
CA PHE A 13 -5.75 10.30 -1.07
C PHE A 13 -6.30 9.09 -0.33
N ARG A 14 -7.09 8.27 -1.05
CA ARG A 14 -7.61 7.01 -0.51
C ARG A 14 -7.61 5.93 -1.58
N GLU A 15 -7.08 4.77 -1.22
CA GLU A 15 -7.08 3.58 -2.05
C GLU A 15 -7.50 2.37 -1.22
N VAL A 16 -8.53 1.69 -1.67
CA VAL A 16 -9.07 0.50 -0.99
C VAL A 16 -8.33 -0.75 -1.50
N GLY A 17 -8.02 -1.66 -0.60
CA GLY A 17 -7.26 -2.88 -0.91
C GLY A 17 -7.94 -3.77 -1.94
N ALA A 18 -9.16 -4.22 -1.67
CA ALA A 18 -9.95 -5.09 -2.53
C ALA A 18 -11.40 -4.64 -2.62
N SER A 19 -12.05 -4.99 -3.72
CA SER A 19 -13.47 -4.72 -3.93
C SER A 19 -14.33 -5.86 -3.37
N TRP A 20 -15.48 -5.54 -2.78
CA TRP A 20 -16.47 -6.51 -2.33
C TRP A 20 -17.14 -7.28 -3.48
N TYR A 21 -17.04 -6.79 -4.72
CA TYR A 21 -17.56 -7.51 -5.89
C TYR A 21 -16.97 -8.92 -6.04
N TRP A 22 -15.77 -9.18 -5.54
CA TRP A 22 -15.17 -10.51 -5.55
C TRP A 22 -15.99 -11.54 -4.78
N VAL A 23 -16.75 -11.12 -3.77
CA VAL A 23 -17.62 -12.02 -2.97
C VAL A 23 -18.75 -12.63 -3.81
N LEU A 24 -19.15 -11.99 -4.91
CA LEU A 24 -20.12 -12.54 -5.86
C LEU A 24 -19.63 -13.81 -6.55
N GLY A 25 -18.32 -14.10 -6.49
CA GLY A 25 -17.75 -15.34 -7.00
C GLY A 25 -18.38 -16.59 -6.35
N GLY A 26 -18.76 -16.53 -5.08
CA GLY A 26 -19.44 -17.63 -4.40
C GLY A 26 -20.81 -17.95 -4.96
N PRO A 27 -21.77 -17.00 -4.97
CA PRO A 27 -23.08 -17.18 -5.60
C PRO A 27 -23.00 -17.61 -7.07
N LEU A 28 -22.10 -17.04 -7.86
CA LEU A 28 -21.91 -17.40 -9.25
C LEU A 28 -21.44 -18.86 -9.41
N SER A 29 -20.51 -19.30 -8.56
CA SER A 29 -20.02 -20.68 -8.57
C SER A 29 -21.13 -21.67 -8.20
N ALA A 30 -21.94 -21.36 -7.18
CA ALA A 30 -23.05 -22.19 -6.78
C ALA A 30 -24.14 -22.27 -7.86
N ALA A 31 -24.47 -21.16 -8.50
CA ALA A 31 -25.41 -21.11 -9.62
C ALA A 31 -24.93 -21.95 -10.83
N ALA A 32 -23.64 -21.83 -11.16
CA ALA A 32 -23.02 -22.62 -12.22
C ALA A 32 -23.09 -24.13 -11.90
N MET A 33 -22.85 -24.50 -10.65
CA MET A 33 -22.94 -25.89 -10.20
C MET A 33 -24.37 -26.45 -10.33
N LEU A 34 -25.39 -25.72 -9.88
CA LEU A 34 -26.80 -26.09 -10.05
C LEU A 34 -27.17 -26.24 -11.52
N TRP A 35 -26.66 -25.35 -12.37
CA TRP A 35 -26.89 -25.43 -13.81
C TRP A 35 -26.32 -26.75 -14.41
N ILE A 36 -25.08 -27.08 -14.04
CA ILE A 36 -24.40 -28.29 -14.49
C ILE A 36 -25.15 -29.55 -14.02
N GLU A 37 -25.56 -29.60 -12.75
CA GLU A 37 -26.33 -30.74 -12.21
C GLU A 37 -27.64 -30.94 -12.98
N LYS A 38 -28.38 -29.86 -13.23
CA LYS A 38 -29.62 -29.92 -14.00
C LYS A 38 -29.41 -30.42 -15.43
N THR A 39 -28.39 -29.93 -16.13
CA THR A 39 -28.13 -30.31 -17.53
C THR A 39 -27.65 -31.75 -17.68
N ASN A 40 -26.98 -32.29 -16.66
CA ASN A 40 -26.53 -33.69 -16.63
C ASN A 40 -27.60 -34.68 -16.13
N GLY A 41 -28.84 -34.24 -15.91
CA GLY A 41 -29.94 -35.13 -15.56
C GLY A 41 -30.03 -35.51 -14.08
N PHE A 42 -29.19 -34.93 -13.20
CA PHE A 42 -29.24 -35.18 -11.76
C PHE A 42 -30.41 -34.48 -11.05
N GLY A 43 -31.15 -33.62 -11.76
CA GLY A 43 -32.25 -32.85 -11.20
C GLY A 43 -31.75 -31.65 -10.35
N TRP A 44 -32.61 -31.19 -9.45
CA TRP A 44 -32.27 -30.08 -8.55
C TRP A 44 -31.77 -30.60 -7.20
N GLN A 45 -30.47 -30.72 -7.04
CA GLN A 45 -29.85 -31.11 -5.77
C GLN A 45 -29.17 -29.88 -5.15
N PHE A 46 -29.77 -29.35 -4.07
CA PHE A 46 -29.31 -28.09 -3.45
C PHE A 46 -28.25 -28.28 -2.38
N SER A 47 -28.06 -29.48 -1.85
CA SER A 47 -27.20 -29.73 -0.69
C SER A 47 -25.73 -29.36 -0.96
N VAL A 48 -25.17 -29.85 -2.07
CA VAL A 48 -23.77 -29.61 -2.43
C VAL A 48 -23.56 -28.18 -2.91
N PRO A 49 -24.38 -27.62 -3.81
CA PRO A 49 -24.29 -26.21 -4.19
C PRO A 49 -24.48 -25.24 -3.00
N ALA A 50 -25.35 -25.53 -2.04
CA ALA A 50 -25.53 -24.72 -0.84
C ALA A 50 -24.29 -24.74 0.06
N LEU A 51 -23.71 -25.92 0.28
CA LEU A 51 -22.46 -26.05 1.01
C LEU A 51 -21.35 -25.25 0.33
N PHE A 52 -21.23 -25.37 -0.99
CA PHE A 52 -20.23 -24.66 -1.79
C PHE A 52 -20.44 -23.15 -1.75
N LEU A 53 -21.69 -22.70 -1.82
CA LEU A 53 -22.05 -21.28 -1.66
C LEU A 53 -21.52 -20.72 -0.34
N VAL A 54 -21.77 -21.39 0.76
CA VAL A 54 -21.34 -20.92 2.10
C VAL A 54 -19.82 -20.91 2.22
N LEU A 55 -19.16 -22.02 1.84
CA LEU A 55 -17.71 -22.15 1.96
C LEU A 55 -16.96 -21.16 1.07
N VAL A 56 -17.30 -21.09 -0.22
CA VAL A 56 -16.59 -20.22 -1.17
C VAL A 56 -16.88 -18.76 -0.88
N THR A 57 -18.15 -18.39 -0.62
CA THR A 57 -18.50 -17.01 -0.26
C THR A 57 -17.81 -16.59 1.03
N GLY A 58 -17.84 -17.43 2.06
CA GLY A 58 -17.20 -17.16 3.35
C GLY A 58 -15.67 -16.99 3.21
N PHE A 59 -15.04 -17.89 2.45
CA PHE A 59 -13.60 -17.82 2.19
C PHE A 59 -13.22 -16.52 1.43
N ILE A 60 -13.93 -16.22 0.34
CA ILE A 60 -13.67 -15.01 -0.45
C ILE A 60 -13.94 -13.75 0.39
N ALA A 61 -15.01 -13.72 1.18
CA ALA A 61 -15.33 -12.59 2.05
C ALA A 61 -14.20 -12.36 3.08
N LEU A 62 -13.66 -13.44 3.67
CA LEU A 62 -12.52 -13.34 4.59
C LEU A 62 -11.27 -12.79 3.88
N GLN A 63 -10.96 -13.27 2.68
CA GLN A 63 -9.84 -12.78 1.87
C GLN A 63 -9.99 -11.30 1.49
N VAL A 64 -11.20 -10.90 1.08
CA VAL A 64 -11.49 -9.48 0.78
C VAL A 64 -11.33 -8.62 2.03
N LYS A 65 -11.82 -9.08 3.19
CA LYS A 65 -11.65 -8.36 4.45
C LYS A 65 -10.17 -8.20 4.83
N ALA A 66 -9.39 -9.28 4.75
CA ALA A 66 -7.95 -9.24 5.02
C ALA A 66 -7.22 -8.28 4.05
N ALA A 67 -7.50 -8.38 2.75
CA ALA A 67 -6.92 -7.48 1.75
C ALA A 67 -7.30 -6.00 2.00
N ARG A 68 -8.50 -5.70 2.47
CA ARG A 68 -8.91 -4.32 2.81
C ARG A 68 -8.18 -3.78 4.03
N ILE A 69 -7.85 -4.63 4.99
CA ILE A 69 -7.08 -4.23 6.18
C ILE A 69 -5.62 -3.98 5.81
N HIS A 70 -5.00 -4.95 5.14
CA HIS A 70 -3.55 -4.94 4.90
C HIS A 70 -3.11 -4.10 3.70
N THR A 71 -3.95 -3.92 2.69
CA THR A 71 -3.54 -3.25 1.46
C THR A 71 -4.28 -1.95 1.16
N SER A 72 -4.92 -1.33 2.15
CA SER A 72 -5.49 0.02 2.02
C SER A 72 -4.42 1.10 2.21
N VAL A 73 -4.60 2.22 1.52
CA VAL A 73 -3.75 3.42 1.66
C VAL A 73 -4.64 4.62 1.90
N GLU A 74 -4.30 5.42 2.90
CA GLU A 74 -5.02 6.65 3.23
C GLU A 74 -4.01 7.74 3.62
N LEU A 75 -4.07 8.88 2.95
CA LEU A 75 -3.27 10.06 3.25
C LEU A 75 -4.20 11.18 3.71
N THR A 76 -3.90 11.72 4.86
CA THR A 76 -4.48 12.98 5.37
C THR A 76 -3.39 14.06 5.44
N ASN A 77 -3.72 15.27 5.85
CA ASN A 77 -2.72 16.32 6.09
C ASN A 77 -1.70 15.93 7.17
N GLU A 78 -2.07 15.06 8.10
CA GLU A 78 -1.27 14.74 9.28
C GLU A 78 -0.64 13.35 9.23
N THR A 79 -1.31 12.40 8.56
CA THR A 79 -0.92 10.99 8.61
C THR A 79 -0.96 10.30 7.26
N LEU A 80 -0.01 9.40 7.06
CA LEU A 80 0.00 8.41 5.99
C LEU A 80 -0.21 7.04 6.61
N ARG A 81 -1.36 6.43 6.32
CA ARG A 81 -1.69 5.06 6.72
C ARG A 81 -1.52 4.10 5.56
N GLN A 82 -0.79 3.03 5.78
CA GLN A 82 -0.58 1.96 4.82
C GLN A 82 -0.80 0.60 5.47
N GLY A 83 -1.87 -0.08 5.07
CA GLY A 83 -2.29 -1.30 5.72
C GLY A 83 -2.56 -1.07 7.21
N THR A 84 -1.77 -1.73 8.05
CA THR A 84 -1.85 -1.67 9.51
C THR A 84 -0.94 -0.60 10.14
N GLU A 85 -0.02 -0.02 9.36
CA GLU A 85 0.93 0.97 9.84
C GLU A 85 0.47 2.39 9.53
N THR A 86 0.63 3.28 10.50
CA THR A 86 0.36 4.71 10.35
C THR A 86 1.58 5.49 10.78
N ILE A 87 2.08 6.35 9.90
CA ILE A 87 3.15 7.30 10.20
C ILE A 87 2.62 8.72 10.09
N LYS A 88 3.19 9.64 10.87
CA LYS A 88 2.88 11.06 10.75
C LYS A 88 3.58 11.64 9.52
N VAL A 89 2.90 12.49 8.76
CA VAL A 89 3.52 13.23 7.65
C VAL A 89 4.69 14.06 8.18
N ALA A 90 4.62 14.49 9.45
CA ALA A 90 5.69 15.17 10.15
C ALA A 90 6.99 14.35 10.29
N GLU A 91 6.91 13.02 10.23
CA GLU A 91 8.09 12.15 10.28
C GLU A 91 8.77 11.99 8.91
N ILE A 92 8.14 12.42 7.82
CA ILE A 92 8.67 12.29 6.47
C ILE A 92 9.50 13.53 6.17
N VAL A 93 10.80 13.34 5.99
CA VAL A 93 11.76 14.43 5.69
C VAL A 93 11.87 14.67 4.18
N LYS A 94 11.80 13.60 3.39
CA LYS A 94 11.95 13.68 1.93
C LYS A 94 11.16 12.60 1.23
N VAL A 95 10.57 12.94 0.10
CA VAL A 95 10.01 11.99 -0.86
C VAL A 95 11.01 11.85 -2.01
N TYR A 96 11.54 10.64 -2.22
CA TYR A 96 12.47 10.39 -3.31
C TYR A 96 11.80 10.51 -4.67
N PRO A 97 12.52 10.93 -5.72
CA PRO A 97 11.99 10.96 -7.09
C PRO A 97 11.52 9.58 -7.55
N ALA A 98 10.79 9.54 -8.64
CA ALA A 98 10.44 8.26 -9.26
C ALA A 98 11.72 7.57 -9.73
N PRO A 99 11.84 6.23 -9.60
CA PRO A 99 13.03 5.55 -10.06
C PRO A 99 13.11 5.64 -11.59
N ASP A 100 14.30 5.87 -12.09
CA ASP A 100 14.58 5.91 -13.54
C ASP A 100 14.47 4.51 -14.17
N HIS A 101 14.57 3.46 -13.34
CA HIS A 101 14.55 2.08 -13.77
C HIS A 101 13.59 1.22 -12.94
N PRO A 102 12.87 0.26 -13.56
CA PRO A 102 12.03 -0.69 -12.83
C PRO A 102 12.89 -1.63 -11.98
N LEU A 103 12.29 -2.18 -10.91
CA LEU A 103 12.94 -3.14 -10.00
C LEU A 103 13.51 -4.40 -10.69
N THR A 104 13.05 -4.70 -11.91
CA THR A 104 13.51 -5.83 -12.74
C THR A 104 14.71 -5.50 -13.61
N SER A 105 15.22 -4.27 -13.56
CA SER A 105 16.41 -3.87 -14.32
C SER A 105 17.65 -4.48 -13.67
N GLU A 106 18.64 -4.87 -14.50
CA GLU A 106 19.97 -5.32 -14.06
C GLU A 106 20.82 -4.17 -13.48
N LYS A 107 20.32 -2.94 -13.54
CA LYS A 107 20.99 -1.76 -12.96
C LYS A 107 20.88 -1.78 -11.46
N GLU A 108 21.89 -1.21 -10.81
CA GLU A 108 21.95 -1.05 -9.37
C GLU A 108 20.71 -0.32 -8.84
N LEU A 109 20.04 -0.94 -7.86
CA LEU A 109 18.83 -0.38 -7.25
C LEU A 109 19.23 0.76 -6.30
N GLU A 110 18.49 1.85 -6.36
CA GLU A 110 18.66 2.92 -5.38
C GLU A 110 18.40 2.40 -3.95
N ARG A 111 19.18 2.86 -2.98
CA ARG A 111 19.11 2.41 -1.58
C ARG A 111 17.68 2.39 -1.02
N TRP A 112 16.82 3.32 -1.43
CA TRP A 112 15.43 3.34 -0.99
C TRP A 112 14.57 2.23 -1.61
N GLN A 113 14.93 1.69 -2.79
CA GLN A 113 14.17 0.62 -3.45
C GLN A 113 14.30 -0.73 -2.74
N THR A 114 15.33 -0.88 -1.91
CA THR A 114 15.56 -2.06 -1.06
C THR A 114 15.07 -1.85 0.37
N ALA A 115 14.60 -0.64 0.70
CA ALA A 115 14.13 -0.32 2.04
C ALA A 115 12.81 -1.03 2.36
N ARG A 116 12.51 -1.17 3.65
CA ARG A 116 11.28 -1.76 4.17
C ARG A 116 10.03 -1.04 3.61
N ALA A 117 9.04 -1.81 3.17
CA ALA A 117 7.73 -1.29 2.82
C ALA A 117 6.92 -1.00 4.10
N LEU A 118 6.21 0.12 4.13
CA LEU A 118 5.33 0.47 5.25
C LEU A 118 4.15 -0.50 5.34
N GLY A 119 3.87 -0.98 6.55
CA GLY A 119 2.76 -1.88 6.83
C GLY A 119 2.92 -3.32 6.34
N GLU A 120 4.06 -3.66 5.71
CA GLU A 120 4.32 -4.99 5.16
C GLU A 120 5.70 -5.50 5.58
N LEU A 121 5.76 -6.80 5.88
CA LEU A 121 7.01 -7.47 6.30
C LEU A 121 7.85 -7.94 5.10
N VAL A 122 7.23 -8.17 3.97
CA VAL A 122 7.85 -8.85 2.81
C VAL A 122 8.21 -7.90 1.68
N GLY A 123 7.86 -6.61 1.80
CA GLY A 123 8.13 -5.60 0.77
C GLY A 123 6.85 -5.06 0.13
N VAL A 124 6.99 -4.38 -1.00
CA VAL A 124 5.85 -3.74 -1.68
C VAL A 124 4.87 -4.80 -2.21
N PRO A 125 3.56 -4.70 -1.90
CA PRO A 125 2.58 -5.68 -2.34
C PRO A 125 2.48 -5.77 -3.87
N LYS A 126 2.20 -6.97 -4.39
CA LYS A 126 2.04 -7.21 -5.84
C LYS A 126 1.04 -6.24 -6.48
N GLY A 127 1.40 -5.72 -7.65
CA GLY A 127 0.57 -4.77 -8.41
C GLY A 127 0.57 -3.35 -7.83
N ARG A 128 1.51 -3.02 -6.95
CA ARG A 128 1.74 -1.68 -6.42
C ARG A 128 3.17 -1.24 -6.69
N ILE A 129 3.38 0.05 -6.69
CA ILE A 129 4.70 0.63 -6.92
C ILE A 129 5.14 1.38 -5.66
N GLY A 130 6.39 1.16 -5.27
CA GLY A 130 7.02 1.81 -4.13
C GLY A 130 7.31 3.29 -4.39
N ILE A 131 7.24 4.08 -3.33
CA ILE A 131 7.62 5.48 -3.27
C ILE A 131 8.62 5.59 -2.14
N GLY A 132 9.87 5.93 -2.44
CA GLY A 132 10.90 6.09 -1.43
C GLY A 132 10.61 7.28 -0.51
N LEU A 133 10.75 7.06 0.78
CA LEU A 133 10.60 8.05 1.83
C LEU A 133 11.83 8.05 2.72
N ARG A 134 12.36 9.24 3.02
CA ARG A 134 13.29 9.42 4.12
C ARG A 134 12.50 9.88 5.34
N LEU A 135 12.67 9.19 6.44
CA LEU A 135 12.01 9.50 7.70
C LEU A 135 13.00 10.18 8.66
N THR A 136 12.48 10.83 9.68
CA THR A 136 13.27 11.37 10.79
C THR A 136 14.15 10.28 11.39
N GLY A 137 15.38 10.66 11.85
CA GLY A 137 16.39 9.73 12.34
C GLY A 137 17.09 8.94 11.23
N GLY A 138 17.11 9.44 9.98
CA GLY A 138 17.87 8.86 8.88
C GLY A 138 17.31 7.56 8.29
N ARG A 139 16.17 7.08 8.80
CA ARG A 139 15.54 5.84 8.33
C ARG A 139 14.95 6.02 6.94
N THR A 140 15.06 4.98 6.12
CA THR A 140 14.44 4.92 4.80
C THR A 140 13.32 3.88 4.80
N ALA A 141 12.20 4.19 4.16
CA ALA A 141 11.07 3.30 4.01
C ALA A 141 10.44 3.48 2.63
N GLN A 142 9.59 2.55 2.21
CA GLN A 142 8.80 2.66 1.00
C GLN A 142 7.32 2.79 1.33
N ALA A 143 6.70 3.91 0.93
CA ALA A 143 5.26 3.95 0.74
C ALA A 143 4.89 3.24 -0.57
N TRP A 144 3.66 2.81 -0.72
CA TRP A 144 3.24 2.10 -1.92
C TRP A 144 1.77 2.36 -2.25
N ALA A 145 1.43 2.36 -3.55
CA ALA A 145 0.06 2.47 -4.03
C ALA A 145 -0.06 1.89 -5.46
N ARG A 146 -1.28 1.53 -5.88
CA ARG A 146 -1.56 1.29 -7.31
C ARG A 146 -1.49 2.60 -8.08
N ARG A 147 -2.14 3.64 -7.53
CA ARG A 147 -2.10 5.00 -8.07
C ARG A 147 -0.95 5.81 -7.46
N HIS A 148 0.27 5.25 -7.50
CA HIS A 148 1.47 5.81 -6.88
C HIS A 148 1.75 7.26 -7.30
N ARG A 149 1.46 7.63 -8.57
CA ARG A 149 1.64 9.01 -9.07
C ARG A 149 0.74 9.99 -8.32
N HIS A 150 -0.54 9.63 -8.07
CA HIS A 150 -1.46 10.48 -7.31
C HIS A 150 -1.07 10.56 -5.84
N LEU A 151 -0.66 9.45 -5.23
CA LEU A 151 -0.17 9.46 -3.85
C LEU A 151 1.08 10.36 -3.74
N ARG A 152 2.03 10.24 -4.66
CA ARG A 152 3.22 11.09 -4.70
C ARG A 152 2.85 12.56 -4.86
N ALA A 153 1.98 12.89 -5.82
CA ALA A 153 1.54 14.27 -6.07
C ALA A 153 0.83 14.89 -4.87
N ALA A 154 0.10 14.11 -4.07
CA ALA A 154 -0.54 14.58 -2.86
C ALA A 154 0.43 14.68 -1.66
N LEU A 155 1.42 13.80 -1.56
CA LEU A 155 2.35 13.73 -0.43
C LEU A 155 3.49 14.75 -0.55
N THR A 156 4.04 14.94 -1.74
CA THR A 156 5.21 15.81 -1.96
C THR A 156 4.99 17.23 -1.45
N PRO A 157 3.90 17.95 -1.83
CA PRO A 157 3.71 19.32 -1.35
C PRO A 157 3.55 19.42 0.17
N LEU A 158 2.92 18.43 0.83
CA LEU A 158 2.79 18.41 2.29
C LEU A 158 4.15 18.33 2.99
N VAL A 159 5.05 17.54 2.42
CA VAL A 159 6.40 17.39 2.96
C VAL A 159 7.24 18.64 2.69
N GLU A 160 7.19 19.18 1.46
CA GLU A 160 7.94 20.38 1.06
C GLU A 160 7.50 21.62 1.83
N GLU A 161 6.19 21.84 1.97
CA GLU A 161 5.63 22.96 2.73
C GLU A 161 6.13 22.94 4.18
N ARG A 162 6.13 21.77 4.80
CA ARG A 162 6.59 21.62 6.18
C ARG A 162 8.09 21.81 6.32
N VAL A 163 8.89 21.28 5.39
CA VAL A 163 10.35 21.47 5.40
C VAL A 163 10.69 22.94 5.17
N GLY A 164 9.95 23.64 4.30
CA GLY A 164 10.08 25.08 4.07
C GLY A 164 9.70 25.95 5.27
N GLN A 165 8.81 25.45 6.15
CA GLN A 165 8.37 26.17 7.37
C GLN A 165 9.26 25.93 8.61
N GLY A 166 10.44 25.31 8.48
CA GLY A 166 11.38 25.09 9.59
C GLY A 166 11.43 23.66 10.11
N GLY A 167 11.21 22.69 9.25
CA GLY A 167 11.55 21.30 9.52
C GLY A 167 13.05 21.13 9.81
N PRO A 168 13.47 20.02 10.43
CA PRO A 168 14.88 19.79 10.74
C PRO A 168 15.74 19.96 9.49
N PRO A 169 16.92 20.60 9.60
CA PRO A 169 17.81 20.82 8.47
C PRO A 169 18.12 19.50 7.78
N PRO A 170 18.28 19.50 6.44
CA PRO A 170 18.72 18.31 5.74
C PRO A 170 20.07 17.89 6.31
N GLU A 171 20.17 16.61 6.72
CA GLU A 171 21.46 16.06 7.14
C GLU A 171 22.51 16.27 6.02
N PRO A 172 23.79 16.49 6.40
CA PRO A 172 24.87 16.66 5.44
C PRO A 172 24.88 15.51 4.43
N ARG A 173 25.08 15.85 3.19
CA ARG A 173 25.34 14.83 2.16
C ARG A 173 26.65 14.15 2.53
N ASP A 174 26.64 12.84 2.62
CA ASP A 174 27.86 12.03 2.64
C ASP A 174 28.47 12.01 1.21
N ASP A 175 28.84 13.20 0.73
CA ASP A 175 29.57 13.39 -0.54
C ASP A 175 31.09 13.29 -0.30
N ASP A 176 31.51 12.56 0.74
CA ASP A 176 32.94 12.35 1.04
C ASP A 176 33.44 11.03 0.43
N ASP A 177 33.27 10.87 -0.89
CA ASP A 177 34.19 10.08 -1.69
C ASP A 177 35.25 11.02 -2.30
N THR A 178 36.01 11.70 -1.44
CA THR A 178 37.30 12.24 -1.84
C THR A 178 38.25 11.06 -2.05
N ASP A 179 38.29 10.61 -3.29
CA ASP A 179 39.40 9.85 -3.88
C ASP A 179 40.69 10.61 -3.60
N THR A 180 41.34 10.30 -2.47
CA THR A 180 42.73 10.67 -2.24
C THR A 180 43.62 9.70 -3.01
N GLY A 181 43.73 9.94 -4.34
CA GLY A 181 44.79 9.42 -5.13
C GLY A 181 46.12 9.71 -4.50
N SER A 182 46.79 8.69 -3.97
CA SER A 182 48.18 8.72 -3.52
C SER A 182 49.09 8.63 -4.74
N PRO A 183 49.96 9.61 -4.98
CA PRO A 183 51.03 9.43 -5.92
C PRO A 183 52.23 8.79 -5.21
N GLY A 184 52.69 7.64 -5.70
CA GLY A 184 53.88 6.97 -5.28
C GLY A 184 54.41 6.09 -6.40
#